data_71e240df3d27be44d81034ee49576c7e
#
_entry.id   71e240df3d27be44d81034ee49576c7e
#
_cell.length_a   1.000
_cell.length_b   1.000
_cell.length_c   1.000
_cell.angle_alpha   90.00
_cell.angle_beta   90.00
_cell.angle_gamma   90.00
#
_symmetry.space_group_name_H-M   'P 1'
#
loop_
_entity.id
_entity.type
_entity.pdbx_description
1 polymer ?
#
loop_
_entity_poly.entity_id
_entity_poly.type
_entity_poly.pdbx_seq_one_letter_code
_entity_poly.pdbx_strand_id
1 'polypeptide(L)'
;MYTFKVETDLKAFDSFLEENGGQYIQCSAWQNVKTTWKCTYYCGFEGEKRVLAVLVMERSLPVAGKIWYASGGAVCDYSNTELLREFTDFMKEEMKKGGATCFIMDPSVSLRINGEDQASGHEMHKTLTDLGYELNPSIENYTYKQPVQLFIPLFEGDTQLTADKILKKCDKGVRYSIRIGEQRGLVAESYTYEDVEKNPQIMDDFMAVMRDTSERDSFVERNGDYCTKLLREFMGHSDLKLVYYDKDIDEKLQAERLQKKEKALAEMKTAHEKKARQLKETIDSVDKQTEHYEKRMAEAEEFTKDRRICVAGGLSIYYAGMGSCLFGGTRNVIRNNTRSSHYLNYLRLCESVKRGCKIHDLGYVIVKTPELQEDGTLGELIPQDNFKGIYDFKKSFSADYHEFIGEYILVGNSLKYYSYAKLMPTAKKAKIKAIKMLRR
;
A
#
# COMPACT_ATOMS: atom_id res chain seq x y z
N MET A 1 14.37 28.63 -19.84
CA MET A 1 15.05 29.00 -18.57
C MET A 1 14.04 28.85 -17.44
N TYR A 2 14.38 28.02 -16.48
CA TYR A 2 13.54 27.75 -15.33
C TYR A 2 14.02 28.56 -14.12
N THR A 3 13.11 28.89 -13.21
CA THR A 3 13.44 29.50 -11.93
C THR A 3 12.98 28.58 -10.80
N PHE A 4 13.84 28.39 -9.81
CA PHE A 4 13.52 27.54 -8.66
C PHE A 4 13.55 28.35 -7.37
N LYS A 5 12.60 28.07 -6.49
CA LYS A 5 12.50 28.76 -5.19
C LYS A 5 11.92 27.85 -4.12
N VAL A 6 12.15 28.23 -2.85
CA VAL A 6 11.41 27.68 -1.73
C VAL A 6 9.96 28.19 -1.82
N GLU A 7 9.02 27.24 -1.71
CA GLU A 7 7.59 27.54 -1.69
C GLU A 7 7.08 27.65 -0.26
N THR A 8 6.32 28.69 0.01
CA THR A 8 5.68 28.94 1.32
C THR A 8 4.16 28.83 1.24
N ASP A 9 3.59 28.97 0.06
CA ASP A 9 2.17 28.70 -0.17
C ASP A 9 1.95 27.18 -0.34
N LEU A 10 1.79 26.49 0.80
CA LEU A 10 1.60 25.05 0.82
C LEU A 10 0.28 24.61 0.16
N LYS A 11 -0.74 25.50 0.14
CA LYS A 11 -1.98 25.19 -0.55
C LYS A 11 -1.79 25.16 -2.07
N ALA A 12 -1.08 26.13 -2.61
CA ALA A 12 -0.75 26.14 -4.04
C ALA A 12 0.25 25.02 -4.42
N PHE A 13 1.11 24.61 -3.48
CA PHE A 13 1.97 23.44 -3.64
C PHE A 13 1.14 22.15 -3.75
N ASP A 14 0.24 21.90 -2.81
CA ASP A 14 -0.58 20.67 -2.78
C ASP A 14 -1.55 20.61 -3.99
N SER A 15 -2.13 21.75 -4.40
CA SER A 15 -2.97 21.79 -5.61
C SER A 15 -2.21 21.34 -6.85
N PHE A 16 -0.94 21.76 -7.00
CA PHE A 16 -0.12 21.31 -8.13
C PHE A 16 0.15 19.79 -8.06
N LEU A 17 0.39 19.23 -6.88
CA LEU A 17 0.56 17.78 -6.72
C LEU A 17 -0.70 17.02 -7.10
N GLU A 18 -1.88 17.50 -6.67
CA GLU A 18 -3.17 16.86 -6.97
C GLU A 18 -3.46 16.85 -8.47
N GLU A 19 -3.17 17.95 -9.16
CA GLU A 19 -3.39 18.10 -10.60
C GLU A 19 -2.40 17.27 -11.44
N ASN A 20 -1.18 17.04 -10.92
CA ASN A 20 -0.10 16.39 -11.66
C ASN A 20 0.27 14.99 -11.15
N GLY A 21 -0.63 14.32 -10.43
CA GLY A 21 -0.46 12.92 -10.02
C GLY A 21 0.57 12.71 -8.93
N GLY A 22 0.73 13.68 -8.03
CA GLY A 22 1.57 13.54 -6.83
C GLY A 22 1.05 12.46 -5.88
N GLN A 23 1.86 12.08 -4.93
CA GLN A 23 1.52 11.07 -3.92
C GLN A 23 1.32 11.73 -2.56
N TYR A 24 0.53 11.10 -1.68
CA TYR A 24 0.29 11.59 -0.31
C TYR A 24 1.59 11.79 0.51
N ILE A 25 2.66 11.04 0.18
CA ILE A 25 3.98 11.18 0.82
C ILE A 25 4.75 12.42 0.37
N GLN A 26 4.26 13.15 -0.62
CA GLN A 26 4.88 14.34 -1.18
C GLN A 26 4.14 15.62 -0.76
N CYS A 27 2.91 15.53 -0.25
CA CYS A 27 2.09 16.69 0.11
C CYS A 27 2.50 17.32 1.44
N SER A 28 1.98 18.52 1.69
CA SER A 28 2.31 19.30 2.90
C SER A 28 1.88 18.62 4.20
N ALA A 29 0.79 17.87 4.20
CA ALA A 29 0.32 17.12 5.37
C ALA A 29 1.34 16.08 5.85
N TRP A 30 2.19 15.56 4.95
CA TRP A 30 3.20 14.56 5.28
C TRP A 30 4.25 15.05 6.28
N GLN A 31 4.57 16.35 6.32
CA GLN A 31 5.49 16.91 7.32
C GLN A 31 5.00 16.67 8.76
N ASN A 32 3.68 16.75 8.96
CA ASN A 32 3.09 16.54 10.29
C ASN A 32 3.20 15.06 10.69
N VAL A 33 3.17 14.15 9.74
CA VAL A 33 3.39 12.71 9.99
C VAL A 33 4.85 12.41 10.28
N LYS A 34 5.79 13.08 9.59
CA LYS A 34 7.24 12.85 9.66
C LYS A 34 7.99 13.88 10.54
N THR A 35 7.51 14.11 11.73
CA THR A 35 8.01 15.13 12.67
C THR A 35 9.50 15.04 13.04
N THR A 36 10.18 13.94 12.74
CA THR A 36 11.64 13.79 12.95
C THR A 36 12.48 14.26 11.75
N TRP A 37 11.81 14.74 10.69
CA TRP A 37 12.44 15.30 9.50
C TRP A 37 12.08 16.77 9.38
N LYS A 38 13.06 17.59 8.98
CA LYS A 38 12.80 18.97 8.57
C LYS A 38 12.37 18.97 7.11
N CYS A 39 11.25 19.59 6.80
CA CYS A 39 10.69 19.64 5.45
C CYS A 39 10.96 20.99 4.81
N THR A 40 11.32 20.97 3.53
CA THR A 40 11.45 22.15 2.66
C THR A 40 10.75 21.85 1.35
N TYR A 41 9.94 22.77 0.87
CA TYR A 41 9.19 22.64 -0.36
C TYR A 41 9.85 23.49 -1.44
N TYR A 42 10.25 22.88 -2.53
CA TYR A 42 10.82 23.59 -3.68
C TYR A 42 9.88 23.50 -4.87
N CYS A 43 9.76 24.60 -5.60
CA CYS A 43 9.01 24.66 -6.85
C CYS A 43 9.88 25.21 -7.97
N GLY A 44 9.69 24.66 -9.18
CA GLY A 44 10.25 25.13 -10.44
C GLY A 44 9.18 25.80 -11.29
N PHE A 45 9.53 26.87 -11.96
CA PHE A 45 8.63 27.68 -12.79
C PHE A 45 9.23 27.95 -14.17
N GLU A 46 8.39 27.87 -15.18
CA GLU A 46 8.64 28.41 -16.51
C GLU A 46 7.82 29.69 -16.68
N GLY A 47 8.48 30.86 -16.57
CA GLY A 47 7.76 32.12 -16.37
C GLY A 47 6.96 32.09 -15.07
N GLU A 48 5.64 32.25 -15.18
CA GLU A 48 4.72 32.17 -14.02
C GLU A 48 4.13 30.76 -13.81
N LYS A 49 4.29 29.86 -14.78
CA LYS A 49 3.72 28.52 -14.73
C LYS A 49 4.59 27.61 -13.86
N ARG A 50 4.00 27.01 -12.83
CA ARG A 50 4.65 25.95 -12.05
C ARG A 50 4.77 24.69 -12.91
N VAL A 51 5.97 24.13 -13.00
CA VAL A 51 6.29 22.92 -13.79
C VAL A 51 6.96 21.82 -12.99
N LEU A 52 7.34 22.13 -11.73
CA LEU A 52 7.94 21.18 -10.82
C LEU A 52 7.56 21.51 -9.38
N ALA A 53 7.31 20.48 -8.58
CA ALA A 53 7.18 20.57 -7.13
C ALA A 53 7.87 19.39 -6.46
N VAL A 54 8.59 19.64 -5.36
CA VAL A 54 9.26 18.58 -4.61
C VAL A 54 9.31 18.89 -3.12
N LEU A 55 8.91 17.92 -2.30
CA LEU A 55 9.12 17.93 -0.86
C LEU A 55 10.48 17.31 -0.56
N VAL A 56 11.41 18.09 -0.03
CA VAL A 56 12.71 17.63 0.44
C VAL A 56 12.69 17.52 1.97
N MET A 57 12.87 16.31 2.46
CA MET A 57 12.96 15.99 3.88
C MET A 57 14.43 15.89 4.31
N GLU A 58 14.85 16.69 5.29
CA GLU A 58 16.21 16.70 5.85
C GLU A 58 16.25 15.93 7.18
N ARG A 59 17.26 15.09 7.32
CA ARG A 59 17.61 14.45 8.58
C ARG A 59 19.11 14.49 8.83
N SER A 60 19.50 14.88 10.05
CA SER A 60 20.88 14.81 10.52
C SER A 60 21.15 13.44 11.14
N LEU A 61 22.23 12.80 10.70
CA LEU A 61 22.67 11.50 11.18
C LEU A 61 24.12 11.59 11.70
N PRO A 62 24.46 10.90 12.80
CA PRO A 62 25.85 10.76 13.21
C PRO A 62 26.70 10.22 12.04
N VAL A 63 27.90 10.73 11.84
CA VAL A 63 28.83 10.34 10.76
C VAL A 63 28.40 10.76 9.35
N ALA A 64 27.13 10.52 8.99
CA ALA A 64 26.60 10.87 7.66
C ALA A 64 26.40 12.39 7.44
N GLY A 65 26.22 13.15 8.52
CA GLY A 65 25.79 14.55 8.39
C GLY A 65 24.32 14.67 7.98
N LYS A 66 24.01 15.61 7.10
CA LYS A 66 22.65 15.88 6.64
C LYS A 66 22.33 15.05 5.40
N ILE A 67 21.29 14.26 5.48
CA ILE A 67 20.71 13.52 4.34
C ILE A 67 19.44 14.24 3.93
N TRP A 68 19.32 14.56 2.65
CA TRP A 68 18.13 15.07 2.01
C TRP A 68 17.43 13.96 1.24
N TYR A 69 16.12 13.86 1.35
CA TYR A 69 15.34 12.81 0.71
C TYR A 69 14.03 13.34 0.15
N ALA A 70 13.78 13.07 -1.13
CA ALA A 70 12.53 13.34 -1.82
C ALA A 70 11.84 12.02 -2.17
N SER A 71 10.89 11.60 -1.32
CA SER A 71 10.13 10.37 -1.53
C SER A 71 9.22 10.49 -2.74
N GLY A 72 9.29 9.54 -3.65
CA GLY A 72 8.58 9.58 -4.93
C GLY A 72 9.21 10.54 -5.97
N GLY A 73 10.34 11.18 -5.64
CA GLY A 73 11.01 12.15 -6.52
C GLY A 73 10.31 13.51 -6.57
N ALA A 74 10.62 14.31 -7.59
CA ALA A 74 9.89 15.51 -7.90
C ALA A 74 8.60 15.18 -8.68
N VAL A 75 7.56 15.98 -8.55
CA VAL A 75 6.39 15.93 -9.43
C VAL A 75 6.64 16.90 -10.57
N CYS A 76 6.92 16.37 -11.75
CA CYS A 76 7.24 17.12 -12.97
C CYS A 76 7.10 16.23 -14.21
N ASP A 77 7.24 16.81 -15.37
CA ASP A 77 7.44 16.06 -16.62
C ASP A 77 8.88 15.51 -16.70
N TYR A 78 9.05 14.24 -16.44
CA TYR A 78 10.33 13.56 -16.47
C TYR A 78 10.92 13.39 -17.90
N SER A 79 10.14 13.63 -18.95
CA SER A 79 10.65 13.65 -20.33
C SER A 79 11.39 14.97 -20.66
N ASN A 80 11.18 16.00 -19.85
CA ASN A 80 11.82 17.30 -19.99
C ASN A 80 13.24 17.30 -19.37
N THR A 81 14.21 16.86 -20.15
CA THR A 81 15.60 16.72 -19.71
C THR A 81 16.28 18.05 -19.37
N GLU A 82 15.85 19.17 -19.97
CA GLU A 82 16.38 20.50 -19.66
C GLU A 82 15.89 20.94 -18.26
N LEU A 83 14.61 20.74 -17.96
CA LEU A 83 14.07 21.00 -16.62
C LEU A 83 14.82 20.19 -15.56
N LEU A 84 15.05 18.90 -15.81
CA LEU A 84 15.76 18.02 -14.87
C LEU A 84 17.21 18.46 -14.66
N ARG A 85 17.88 18.93 -15.71
CA ARG A 85 19.25 19.44 -15.62
C ARG A 85 19.31 20.70 -14.75
N GLU A 86 18.48 21.71 -15.07
CA GLU A 86 18.45 22.96 -14.30
C GLU A 86 18.01 22.71 -12.84
N PHE A 87 17.06 21.79 -12.60
CA PHE A 87 16.67 21.35 -11.25
C PHE A 87 17.84 20.69 -10.51
N THR A 88 18.58 19.79 -11.19
CA THR A 88 19.75 19.12 -10.59
C THR A 88 20.82 20.12 -10.19
N ASP A 89 21.13 21.09 -11.05
CA ASP A 89 22.12 22.13 -10.76
C ASP A 89 21.65 23.03 -9.59
N PHE A 90 20.37 23.39 -9.57
CA PHE A 90 19.78 24.09 -8.43
C PHE A 90 19.93 23.28 -7.14
N MET A 91 19.64 21.98 -7.16
CA MET A 91 19.77 21.11 -5.97
C MET A 91 21.23 20.99 -5.50
N LYS A 92 22.20 20.92 -6.42
CA LYS A 92 23.63 20.93 -6.07
C LYS A 92 24.01 22.20 -5.29
N GLU A 93 23.54 23.36 -5.72
CA GLU A 93 23.79 24.64 -5.04
C GLU A 93 23.08 24.70 -3.66
N GLU A 94 21.83 24.26 -3.58
CA GLU A 94 21.09 24.21 -2.30
C GLU A 94 21.73 23.22 -1.31
N MET A 95 22.18 22.05 -1.78
CA MET A 95 22.94 21.08 -0.98
C MET A 95 24.22 21.71 -0.40
N LYS A 96 24.97 22.46 -1.22
CA LYS A 96 26.18 23.16 -0.80
C LYS A 96 25.89 24.21 0.28
N LYS A 97 24.87 25.04 0.06
CA LYS A 97 24.40 26.05 1.05
C LYS A 97 23.92 25.40 2.35
N GLY A 98 23.12 24.33 2.24
CA GLY A 98 22.54 23.61 3.39
C GLY A 98 23.52 22.67 4.09
N GLY A 99 24.68 22.38 3.51
CA GLY A 99 25.66 21.41 3.99
C GLY A 99 25.16 19.97 3.94
N ALA A 100 24.34 19.65 2.92
CA ALA A 100 23.83 18.29 2.73
C ALA A 100 24.92 17.35 2.19
N THR A 101 24.99 16.17 2.76
CA THR A 101 25.94 15.13 2.35
C THR A 101 25.51 14.48 1.03
N CYS A 102 24.22 14.25 0.87
CA CYS A 102 23.61 13.74 -0.35
C CYS A 102 22.14 14.17 -0.44
N PHE A 103 21.63 14.14 -1.67
CA PHE A 103 20.22 14.22 -1.98
C PHE A 103 19.77 12.91 -2.62
N ILE A 104 18.76 12.28 -2.05
CA ILE A 104 18.24 10.98 -2.45
C ILE A 104 16.82 11.18 -2.98
N MET A 105 16.49 10.52 -4.09
CA MET A 105 15.14 10.45 -4.62
C MET A 105 14.82 9.06 -5.18
N ASP A 106 13.56 8.65 -5.16
CA ASP A 106 13.05 7.40 -5.70
C ASP A 106 11.84 7.65 -6.62
N PRO A 107 12.08 8.20 -7.82
CA PRO A 107 11.02 8.56 -8.75
C PRO A 107 10.11 7.37 -9.07
N SER A 108 8.79 7.62 -9.14
CA SER A 108 7.80 6.59 -9.48
C SER A 108 7.71 6.38 -10.99
N VAL A 109 8.85 6.27 -11.66
CA VAL A 109 8.98 5.96 -13.09
C VAL A 109 9.20 4.45 -13.22
N SER A 110 8.33 3.78 -14.00
CA SER A 110 8.42 2.34 -14.19
C SER A 110 9.56 1.98 -15.14
N LEU A 111 10.43 1.08 -14.71
CA LEU A 111 11.43 0.42 -15.55
C LEU A 111 10.77 -0.76 -16.31
N ARG A 112 9.90 -1.50 -15.61
CA ARG A 112 9.10 -2.59 -16.20
C ARG A 112 7.68 -2.58 -15.64
N ILE A 113 6.74 -3.05 -16.47
CA ILE A 113 5.36 -3.30 -16.07
C ILE A 113 5.00 -4.73 -16.48
N ASN A 114 4.64 -5.58 -15.53
CA ASN A 114 4.36 -7.01 -15.74
C ASN A 114 5.49 -7.77 -16.46
N GLY A 115 6.74 -7.37 -16.24
CA GLY A 115 7.94 -7.93 -16.89
C GLY A 115 8.27 -7.34 -18.26
N GLU A 116 7.47 -6.41 -18.78
CA GLU A 116 7.72 -5.72 -20.05
C GLU A 116 8.50 -4.41 -19.81
N ASP A 117 9.66 -4.26 -20.44
CA ASP A 117 10.50 -3.09 -20.33
C ASP A 117 9.78 -1.82 -20.84
N GLN A 118 10.00 -0.72 -20.14
CA GLN A 118 9.47 0.60 -20.47
C GLN A 118 10.61 1.50 -20.95
N ALA A 119 10.56 1.94 -22.21
CA ALA A 119 11.59 2.80 -22.78
C ALA A 119 11.83 4.07 -21.95
N SER A 120 10.76 4.68 -21.43
CA SER A 120 10.85 5.84 -20.53
C SER A 120 11.64 5.58 -19.26
N GLY A 121 11.62 4.34 -18.74
CA GLY A 121 12.40 3.95 -17.56
C GLY A 121 13.91 3.93 -17.85
N HIS A 122 14.30 3.32 -18.98
CA HIS A 122 15.70 3.30 -19.41
C HIS A 122 16.23 4.68 -19.76
N GLU A 123 15.44 5.50 -20.48
CA GLU A 123 15.77 6.89 -20.78
C GLU A 123 15.97 7.72 -19.51
N MET A 124 15.10 7.53 -18.51
CA MET A 124 15.21 8.22 -17.23
C MET A 124 16.45 7.78 -16.46
N HIS A 125 16.73 6.47 -16.40
CA HIS A 125 17.97 5.98 -15.79
C HIS A 125 19.19 6.65 -16.41
N LYS A 126 19.26 6.66 -17.75
CA LYS A 126 20.36 7.32 -18.50
C LYS A 126 20.43 8.82 -18.18
N THR A 127 19.30 9.52 -18.19
CA THR A 127 19.24 10.96 -17.89
C THR A 127 19.76 11.26 -16.49
N LEU A 128 19.31 10.54 -15.48
CA LEU A 128 19.76 10.75 -14.08
C LEU A 128 21.25 10.45 -13.92
N THR A 129 21.74 9.39 -14.56
CA THR A 129 23.16 9.01 -14.52
C THR A 129 24.03 10.09 -15.21
N ASP A 130 23.61 10.59 -16.38
CA ASP A 130 24.29 11.67 -17.10
C ASP A 130 24.31 12.99 -16.29
N LEU A 131 23.30 13.22 -15.43
CA LEU A 131 23.23 14.37 -14.52
C LEU A 131 24.06 14.19 -13.23
N GLY A 132 24.67 13.02 -13.05
CA GLY A 132 25.56 12.71 -11.93
C GLY A 132 24.88 12.08 -10.71
N TYR A 133 23.67 11.55 -10.86
CA TYR A 133 23.09 10.68 -9.85
C TYR A 133 23.66 9.27 -9.94
N GLU A 134 23.86 8.66 -8.78
CA GLU A 134 24.26 7.25 -8.65
C GLU A 134 23.04 6.41 -8.30
N LEU A 135 22.78 5.33 -9.05
CA LEU A 135 21.76 4.34 -8.67
C LEU A 135 22.23 3.60 -7.40
N ASN A 136 21.36 3.48 -6.40
CA ASN A 136 21.62 2.60 -5.27
C ASN A 136 21.28 1.14 -5.64
N PRO A 137 22.28 0.27 -5.85
CA PRO A 137 22.01 -1.12 -6.27
C PRO A 137 21.46 -2.00 -5.13
N SER A 138 21.59 -1.54 -3.90
CA SER A 138 21.25 -2.34 -2.70
C SER A 138 19.85 -2.00 -2.19
N ILE A 139 18.84 -2.69 -2.69
CA ILE A 139 17.43 -2.48 -2.31
C ILE A 139 17.20 -2.62 -0.80
N GLU A 140 17.94 -3.50 -0.11
CA GLU A 140 17.87 -3.65 1.35
C GLU A 140 18.19 -2.35 2.10
N ASN A 141 18.96 -1.46 1.46
CA ASN A 141 19.42 -0.20 2.02
C ASN A 141 18.60 1.00 1.59
N TYR A 142 17.58 0.83 0.75
CA TYR A 142 16.71 1.93 0.33
C TYR A 142 16.15 2.70 1.52
N THR A 143 16.07 4.01 1.36
CA THR A 143 15.76 4.93 2.44
C THR A 143 14.35 4.72 2.97
N TYR A 144 13.38 4.50 2.10
CA TYR A 144 11.98 4.39 2.49
C TYR A 144 11.17 3.37 1.67
N LYS A 145 11.17 3.45 0.33
CA LYS A 145 10.24 2.77 -0.56
C LYS A 145 10.90 1.56 -1.23
N GLN A 146 10.18 0.45 -1.32
CA GLN A 146 10.60 -0.65 -2.19
C GLN A 146 10.39 -0.25 -3.66
N PRO A 147 11.24 -0.72 -4.59
CA PRO A 147 11.15 -0.35 -6.00
C PRO A 147 10.07 -1.11 -6.77
N VAL A 148 9.08 -1.64 -6.08
CA VAL A 148 7.94 -2.34 -6.68
C VAL A 148 6.63 -1.92 -6.04
N GLN A 149 5.57 -1.83 -6.85
CA GLN A 149 4.20 -1.63 -6.38
C GLN A 149 3.22 -2.39 -7.26
N LEU A 150 2.07 -2.75 -6.70
CA LEU A 150 1.01 -3.41 -7.45
C LEU A 150 -0.20 -2.48 -7.53
N PHE A 151 -0.59 -2.14 -8.75
CA PHE A 151 -1.67 -1.22 -9.04
C PHE A 151 -2.82 -1.90 -9.78
N ILE A 152 -4.04 -1.53 -9.42
CA ILE A 152 -5.25 -1.88 -10.19
C ILE A 152 -5.71 -0.60 -10.90
N PRO A 153 -5.64 -0.55 -12.23
CA PRO A 153 -6.22 0.55 -13.00
C PRO A 153 -7.74 0.59 -12.81
N LEU A 154 -8.29 1.77 -12.54
CA LEU A 154 -9.72 1.96 -12.31
C LEU A 154 -10.43 2.60 -13.52
N PHE A 155 -9.70 2.83 -14.62
CA PHE A 155 -10.20 3.38 -15.87
C PHE A 155 -9.77 2.53 -17.05
N GLU A 156 -10.58 2.51 -18.10
CA GLU A 156 -10.24 2.08 -19.46
C GLU A 156 -10.46 3.27 -20.39
N GLY A 157 -9.36 3.85 -20.91
CA GLY A 157 -9.41 5.18 -21.51
C GLY A 157 -9.99 6.19 -20.52
N ASP A 158 -10.98 6.96 -20.95
CA ASP A 158 -11.63 7.96 -20.10
C ASP A 158 -12.81 7.42 -19.27
N THR A 159 -13.08 6.12 -19.36
CA THR A 159 -14.25 5.51 -18.70
C THR A 159 -13.85 4.86 -17.38
N GLN A 160 -14.44 5.33 -16.29
CA GLN A 160 -14.27 4.69 -14.98
C GLN A 160 -14.91 3.30 -14.95
N LEU A 161 -14.17 2.32 -14.48
CA LEU A 161 -14.65 0.96 -14.27
C LEU A 161 -15.48 0.89 -12.98
N THR A 162 -16.57 0.12 -13.03
CA THR A 162 -17.29 -0.24 -11.80
C THR A 162 -16.52 -1.32 -11.03
N ALA A 163 -16.71 -1.39 -9.71
CA ALA A 163 -16.10 -2.43 -8.88
C ALA A 163 -16.43 -3.85 -9.40
N ASP A 164 -17.65 -4.07 -9.90
CA ASP A 164 -18.06 -5.35 -10.49
C ASP A 164 -17.31 -5.69 -11.78
N LYS A 165 -17.03 -4.69 -12.65
CA LYS A 165 -16.21 -4.91 -13.83
C LYS A 165 -14.78 -5.30 -13.47
N ILE A 166 -14.21 -4.63 -12.47
CA ILE A 166 -12.86 -4.94 -11.96
C ILE A 166 -12.86 -6.34 -11.34
N LEU A 167 -13.86 -6.67 -10.51
CA LEU A 167 -13.99 -7.97 -9.89
C LEU A 167 -14.08 -9.11 -10.92
N LYS A 168 -14.72 -8.88 -12.07
CA LYS A 168 -14.77 -9.87 -13.16
C LYS A 168 -13.40 -10.16 -13.77
N LYS A 169 -12.47 -9.23 -13.73
CA LYS A 169 -11.06 -9.42 -14.18
C LYS A 169 -10.21 -10.18 -13.16
N CYS A 170 -10.57 -10.14 -11.87
CA CYS A 170 -9.87 -10.87 -10.82
C CYS A 170 -9.99 -12.40 -11.00
N ASP A 171 -9.08 -13.14 -10.39
CA ASP A 171 -9.09 -14.59 -10.37
C ASP A 171 -10.41 -15.15 -9.82
N LYS A 172 -10.78 -16.35 -10.30
CA LYS A 172 -11.98 -17.05 -9.80
C LYS A 172 -11.95 -17.22 -8.27
N GLY A 173 -10.75 -17.47 -7.71
CA GLY A 173 -10.55 -17.62 -6.27
C GLY A 173 -10.88 -16.35 -5.47
N VAL A 174 -10.56 -15.17 -6.02
CA VAL A 174 -10.90 -13.87 -5.40
C VAL A 174 -12.41 -13.68 -5.38
N ARG A 175 -13.08 -13.85 -6.53
CA ARG A 175 -14.54 -13.72 -6.64
C ARG A 175 -15.27 -14.67 -5.69
N TYR A 176 -14.81 -15.93 -5.62
CA TYR A 176 -15.33 -16.89 -4.68
C TYR A 176 -15.12 -16.46 -3.23
N SER A 177 -13.91 -16.01 -2.88
CA SER A 177 -13.57 -15.62 -1.51
C SER A 177 -14.39 -14.43 -1.01
N ILE A 178 -14.63 -13.42 -1.87
CA ILE A 178 -15.47 -12.26 -1.53
C ILE A 178 -16.90 -12.70 -1.25
N ARG A 179 -17.50 -13.47 -2.16
CA ARG A 179 -18.86 -14.00 -1.97
C ARG A 179 -18.99 -14.85 -0.71
N ILE A 180 -17.97 -15.64 -0.39
CA ILE A 180 -17.96 -16.47 0.81
C ILE A 180 -17.88 -15.59 2.06
N GLY A 181 -17.10 -14.51 2.05
CA GLY A 181 -17.04 -13.57 3.17
C GLY A 181 -18.42 -13.01 3.54
N GLU A 182 -19.17 -12.54 2.55
CA GLU A 182 -20.54 -12.04 2.75
C GLU A 182 -21.50 -13.10 3.32
N GLN A 183 -21.27 -14.36 3.00
CA GLN A 183 -22.12 -15.49 3.43
C GLN A 183 -21.71 -16.10 4.78
N ARG A 184 -20.70 -15.56 5.46
CA ARG A 184 -20.13 -16.14 6.69
C ARG A 184 -20.06 -15.15 7.85
N GLY A 185 -21.06 -14.30 7.99
CA GLY A 185 -21.20 -13.41 9.12
C GLY A 185 -20.18 -12.28 9.16
N LEU A 186 -19.53 -11.93 8.01
CA LEU A 186 -18.66 -10.76 7.97
C LEU A 186 -19.47 -9.48 7.81
N VAL A 187 -19.15 -8.49 8.66
CA VAL A 187 -19.68 -7.13 8.62
C VAL A 187 -18.52 -6.17 8.54
N ALA A 188 -18.61 -5.20 7.62
CA ALA A 188 -17.57 -4.20 7.47
C ALA A 188 -18.07 -2.81 7.88
N GLU A 189 -17.21 -2.08 8.55
CA GLU A 189 -17.44 -0.70 8.97
C GLU A 189 -16.26 0.17 8.56
N SER A 190 -16.56 1.42 8.21
CA SER A 190 -15.55 2.42 7.85
C SER A 190 -15.58 3.52 8.88
N TYR A 191 -14.41 3.89 9.36
CA TYR A 191 -14.23 4.87 10.41
C TYR A 191 -13.34 6.01 9.94
N THR A 192 -13.69 7.22 10.37
CA THR A 192 -12.91 8.45 10.20
C THR A 192 -12.02 8.70 11.42
N TYR A 193 -11.25 9.79 11.38
CA TYR A 193 -10.51 10.26 12.56
C TYR A 193 -11.44 10.56 13.73
N GLU A 194 -12.55 11.25 13.45
CA GLU A 194 -13.51 11.66 14.48
C GLU A 194 -14.19 10.46 15.17
N ASP A 195 -14.40 9.36 14.44
CA ASP A 195 -14.95 8.15 15.01
C ASP A 195 -13.95 7.49 15.96
N VAL A 196 -12.68 7.43 15.57
CA VAL A 196 -11.60 6.90 16.40
C VAL A 196 -11.36 7.78 17.64
N GLU A 197 -11.46 9.10 17.52
CA GLU A 197 -11.32 10.02 18.65
C GLU A 197 -12.45 9.85 19.67
N LYS A 198 -13.69 9.64 19.19
CA LYS A 198 -14.87 9.39 20.05
C LYS A 198 -14.84 7.99 20.68
N ASN A 199 -14.32 7.00 19.98
CA ASN A 199 -14.25 5.63 20.43
C ASN A 199 -12.86 5.01 20.16
N PRO A 200 -11.92 5.11 21.11
CA PRO A 200 -10.57 4.55 20.98
C PRO A 200 -10.51 3.04 20.76
N GLN A 201 -11.57 2.28 21.16
CA GLN A 201 -11.66 0.84 20.93
C GLN A 201 -11.52 0.47 19.45
N ILE A 202 -11.95 1.35 18.53
CA ILE A 202 -11.78 1.16 17.09
C ILE A 202 -10.29 1.00 16.72
N MET A 203 -9.42 1.83 17.30
CA MET A 203 -7.99 1.73 17.07
C MET A 203 -7.38 0.51 17.76
N ASP A 204 -7.85 0.14 18.95
CA ASP A 204 -7.39 -1.05 19.66
C ASP A 204 -7.72 -2.32 18.87
N ASP A 205 -8.92 -2.39 18.28
CA ASP A 205 -9.35 -3.49 17.39
C ASP A 205 -8.43 -3.58 16.15
N PHE A 206 -8.12 -2.44 15.53
CA PHE A 206 -7.17 -2.40 14.41
C PHE A 206 -5.77 -2.84 14.82
N MET A 207 -5.29 -2.38 15.97
CA MET A 207 -3.96 -2.76 16.46
C MET A 207 -3.88 -4.23 16.86
N ALA A 208 -4.97 -4.85 17.30
CA ALA A 208 -5.02 -6.30 17.52
C ALA A 208 -4.85 -7.07 16.19
N VAL A 209 -5.50 -6.61 15.12
CA VAL A 209 -5.31 -7.16 13.75
C VAL A 209 -3.87 -6.99 13.26
N MET A 210 -3.28 -5.81 13.46
CA MET A 210 -1.92 -5.52 13.03
C MET A 210 -0.88 -6.32 13.80
N ARG A 211 -1.10 -6.59 15.08
CA ARG A 211 -0.23 -7.41 15.93
C ARG A 211 -0.17 -8.85 15.44
N ASP A 212 -1.31 -9.51 15.25
CA ASP A 212 -1.37 -10.88 14.71
C ASP A 212 -0.67 -10.96 13.33
N THR A 213 -0.86 -9.91 12.50
CA THR A 213 -0.25 -9.85 11.18
C THR A 213 1.27 -9.68 11.27
N SER A 214 1.76 -8.79 12.15
CA SER A 214 3.19 -8.51 12.30
C SER A 214 3.96 -9.70 12.89
N GLU A 215 3.34 -10.42 13.83
CA GLU A 215 3.90 -11.65 14.40
C GLU A 215 4.02 -12.75 13.34
N ARG A 216 2.95 -12.98 12.58
CA ARG A 216 2.90 -13.98 11.52
C ARG A 216 3.91 -13.69 10.40
N ASP A 217 3.95 -12.44 9.94
CA ASP A 217 4.71 -12.03 8.75
C ASP A 217 6.09 -11.43 9.12
N SER A 218 6.47 -11.48 10.43
CA SER A 218 7.78 -11.11 10.98
C SER A 218 8.26 -9.69 10.69
N PHE A 219 7.34 -8.71 10.64
CA PHE A 219 7.67 -7.29 10.54
C PHE A 219 7.37 -6.52 11.84
N VAL A 220 7.68 -5.23 11.87
CA VAL A 220 7.38 -4.32 12.98
C VAL A 220 6.28 -3.37 12.54
N GLU A 221 5.08 -3.54 13.12
CA GLU A 221 3.94 -2.67 12.86
C GLU A 221 4.16 -1.27 13.44
N ARG A 222 3.45 -0.29 12.90
CA ARG A 222 3.31 1.04 13.50
C ARG A 222 2.36 0.98 14.68
N ASN A 223 2.56 1.86 15.67
CA ASN A 223 1.65 1.96 16.82
C ASN A 223 0.35 2.70 16.46
N GLY A 224 -0.65 2.59 17.34
CA GLY A 224 -1.96 3.22 17.16
C GLY A 224 -1.87 4.74 17.02
N ASP A 225 -1.01 5.41 17.79
CA ASP A 225 -0.81 6.87 17.71
C ASP A 225 -0.37 7.32 16.31
N TYR A 226 0.51 6.54 15.67
CA TYR A 226 0.94 6.83 14.30
C TYR A 226 -0.21 6.66 13.30
N CYS A 227 -1.05 5.63 13.48
CA CYS A 227 -2.21 5.39 12.63
C CYS A 227 -3.28 6.46 12.83
N THR A 228 -3.57 6.84 14.09
CA THR A 228 -4.49 7.92 14.42
C THR A 228 -4.00 9.25 13.86
N LYS A 229 -2.71 9.51 13.94
CA LYS A 229 -2.09 10.70 13.35
C LYS A 229 -2.29 10.76 11.83
N LEU A 230 -2.13 9.64 11.12
CA LEU A 230 -2.40 9.57 9.68
C LEU A 230 -3.87 9.89 9.37
N LEU A 231 -4.81 9.32 10.11
CA LEU A 231 -6.24 9.62 9.92
C LEU A 231 -6.53 11.11 10.12
N ARG A 232 -5.90 11.74 11.13
CA ARG A 232 -6.07 13.16 11.41
C ARG A 232 -5.49 14.06 10.31
N GLU A 233 -4.23 13.82 9.92
CA GLU A 233 -3.54 14.68 8.93
C GLU A 233 -4.13 14.52 7.52
N PHE A 234 -4.77 13.38 7.24
CA PHE A 234 -5.48 13.12 5.98
C PHE A 234 -7.00 13.05 6.17
N MET A 235 -7.56 13.85 7.08
CA MET A 235 -9.00 13.90 7.32
C MET A 235 -9.78 14.20 6.02
N GLY A 236 -10.84 13.43 5.76
CA GLY A 236 -11.57 13.47 4.49
C GLY A 236 -10.91 12.71 3.34
N HIS A 237 -9.60 12.50 3.41
CA HIS A 237 -8.80 11.77 2.41
C HIS A 237 -8.28 10.42 2.94
N SER A 238 -8.76 9.94 4.07
CA SER A 238 -8.38 8.65 4.65
C SER A 238 -9.59 7.95 5.25
N ASP A 239 -9.49 6.66 5.41
CA ASP A 239 -10.41 5.85 6.20
C ASP A 239 -9.71 4.66 6.87
N LEU A 240 -10.32 4.19 7.95
CA LEU A 240 -9.99 2.93 8.59
C LEU A 240 -11.16 1.97 8.40
N LYS A 241 -10.98 0.92 7.58
CA LYS A 241 -11.98 -0.14 7.42
C LYS A 241 -11.68 -1.29 8.36
N LEU A 242 -12.66 -1.68 9.16
CA LEU A 242 -12.61 -2.87 9.98
C LEU A 242 -13.66 -3.87 9.51
N VAL A 243 -13.28 -5.14 9.50
CA VAL A 243 -14.17 -6.27 9.19
C VAL A 243 -14.31 -7.09 10.44
N TYR A 244 -15.54 -7.24 10.87
CA TYR A 244 -15.92 -8.03 12.03
C TYR A 244 -16.57 -9.34 11.59
N TYR A 245 -16.29 -10.40 12.31
CA TYR A 245 -17.11 -11.60 12.30
C TYR A 245 -18.18 -11.46 13.38
N ASP A 246 -19.42 -11.56 12.97
CA ASP A 246 -20.61 -11.43 13.83
C ASP A 246 -21.29 -12.80 13.91
N LYS A 247 -21.31 -13.39 15.12
CA LYS A 247 -21.88 -14.71 15.37
C LYS A 247 -23.39 -14.72 15.15
N ASP A 248 -24.10 -13.67 15.54
CA ASP A 248 -25.58 -13.62 15.44
C ASP A 248 -25.97 -13.63 13.95
N ILE A 249 -25.20 -12.94 13.10
CA ILE A 249 -25.43 -12.95 11.64
C ILE A 249 -25.12 -14.32 11.06
N ASP A 250 -24.01 -14.97 11.44
CA ASP A 250 -23.68 -16.30 10.91
C ASP A 250 -24.68 -17.37 11.41
N GLU A 251 -25.17 -17.29 12.66
CA GLU A 251 -26.24 -18.15 13.18
C GLU A 251 -27.54 -17.97 12.40
N LYS A 252 -27.93 -16.73 12.08
CA LYS A 252 -29.11 -16.45 11.25
C LYS A 252 -28.97 -17.03 9.85
N LEU A 253 -27.81 -16.79 9.21
CA LEU A 253 -27.52 -17.36 7.90
C LEU A 253 -27.53 -18.89 7.92
N GLN A 254 -27.06 -19.51 9.00
CA GLN A 254 -27.09 -20.96 9.15
C GLN A 254 -28.53 -21.49 9.31
N ALA A 255 -29.36 -20.81 10.08
CA ALA A 255 -30.79 -21.17 10.21
C ALA A 255 -31.52 -21.10 8.85
N GLU A 256 -31.25 -20.06 8.05
CA GLU A 256 -31.80 -19.92 6.69
C GLU A 256 -31.36 -21.08 5.78
N ARG A 257 -30.09 -21.50 5.86
CA ARG A 257 -29.55 -22.66 5.11
C ARG A 257 -30.23 -23.96 5.49
N LEU A 258 -30.42 -24.20 6.79
CA LEU A 258 -31.09 -25.39 7.28
C LEU A 258 -32.55 -25.44 6.82
N GLN A 259 -33.29 -24.33 6.88
CA GLN A 259 -34.65 -24.25 6.32
C GLN A 259 -34.69 -24.57 4.82
N LYS A 260 -33.67 -24.06 4.05
CA LYS A 260 -33.54 -24.38 2.62
C LYS A 260 -33.31 -25.88 2.40
N LYS A 261 -32.49 -26.52 3.24
CA LYS A 261 -32.26 -27.97 3.21
C LYS A 261 -33.53 -28.75 3.47
N GLU A 262 -34.29 -28.39 4.53
CA GLU A 262 -35.55 -29.02 4.88
C GLU A 262 -36.59 -28.96 3.73
N LYS A 263 -36.72 -27.78 3.10
CA LYS A 263 -37.55 -27.61 1.89
C LYS A 263 -37.11 -28.50 0.75
N ALA A 264 -35.77 -28.54 0.46
CA ALA A 264 -35.22 -29.37 -0.58
C ALA A 264 -35.45 -30.87 -0.31
N LEU A 265 -35.32 -31.33 0.93
CA LEU A 265 -35.63 -32.71 1.36
C LEU A 265 -37.12 -33.07 1.17
N ALA A 266 -38.03 -32.13 1.52
CA ALA A 266 -39.45 -32.33 1.31
C ALA A 266 -39.82 -32.44 -0.17
N GLU A 267 -39.32 -31.51 -1.00
CA GLU A 267 -39.56 -31.53 -2.47
C GLU A 267 -38.96 -32.77 -3.15
N MET A 268 -37.82 -33.28 -2.64
CA MET A 268 -37.12 -34.42 -3.23
C MET A 268 -37.96 -35.70 -3.20
N LYS A 269 -38.90 -35.81 -2.24
CA LYS A 269 -39.78 -36.99 -2.10
C LYS A 269 -40.73 -37.19 -3.29
N THR A 270 -41.05 -36.12 -4.03
CA THR A 270 -42.01 -36.15 -5.16
C THR A 270 -41.40 -35.68 -6.44
N ALA A 271 -40.08 -35.34 -6.45
CA ALA A 271 -39.40 -34.78 -7.61
C ALA A 271 -39.07 -35.85 -8.67
N HIS A 272 -39.21 -35.47 -9.94
CA HIS A 272 -38.66 -36.27 -11.04
C HIS A 272 -37.16 -36.26 -11.04
N GLU A 273 -36.50 -37.17 -11.71
CA GLU A 273 -35.05 -37.44 -11.69
C GLU A 273 -34.16 -36.18 -11.85
N LYS A 274 -34.42 -35.33 -12.84
CA LYS A 274 -33.66 -34.10 -13.08
C LYS A 274 -33.77 -33.13 -11.90
N LYS A 275 -34.96 -32.94 -11.37
CA LYS A 275 -35.20 -32.06 -10.20
C LYS A 275 -34.62 -32.67 -8.93
N ALA A 276 -34.70 -33.95 -8.73
CA ALA A 276 -34.13 -34.68 -7.59
C ALA A 276 -32.60 -34.49 -7.53
N ARG A 277 -31.92 -34.55 -8.70
CA ARG A 277 -30.47 -34.29 -8.81
C ARG A 277 -30.11 -32.85 -8.36
N GLN A 278 -30.84 -31.83 -8.83
CA GLN A 278 -30.62 -30.43 -8.41
C GLN A 278 -30.86 -30.22 -6.92
N LEU A 279 -31.90 -30.87 -6.38
CA LEU A 279 -32.19 -30.81 -4.95
C LEU A 279 -31.09 -31.48 -4.13
N LYS A 280 -30.56 -32.61 -4.60
CA LYS A 280 -29.42 -33.29 -3.96
C LYS A 280 -28.19 -32.38 -3.93
N GLU A 281 -27.83 -31.73 -5.04
CA GLU A 281 -26.73 -30.78 -5.10
C GLU A 281 -26.93 -29.61 -4.10
N THR A 282 -28.17 -29.15 -3.91
CA THR A 282 -28.53 -28.15 -2.92
C THR A 282 -28.29 -28.65 -1.50
N ILE A 283 -28.72 -29.85 -1.17
CA ILE A 283 -28.55 -30.49 0.13
C ILE A 283 -27.06 -30.65 0.45
N ASP A 284 -26.30 -31.26 -0.47
CA ASP A 284 -24.86 -31.48 -0.34
C ASP A 284 -24.11 -30.14 -0.13
N SER A 285 -24.53 -29.08 -0.82
CA SER A 285 -23.99 -27.72 -0.65
C SER A 285 -24.26 -27.16 0.75
N VAL A 286 -25.47 -27.34 1.29
CA VAL A 286 -25.82 -26.88 2.63
C VAL A 286 -25.04 -27.66 3.69
N ASP A 287 -24.91 -28.98 3.55
CA ASP A 287 -24.14 -29.81 4.48
C ASP A 287 -22.69 -29.36 4.57
N LYS A 288 -22.07 -29.09 3.44
CA LYS A 288 -20.71 -28.55 3.39
C LYS A 288 -20.60 -27.16 4.03
N GLN A 289 -21.60 -26.29 3.84
CA GLN A 289 -21.63 -24.99 4.50
C GLN A 289 -21.84 -25.10 6.00
N THR A 290 -22.63 -26.08 6.47
CA THR A 290 -22.83 -26.39 7.89
C THR A 290 -21.52 -26.84 8.54
N GLU A 291 -20.76 -27.73 7.91
CA GLU A 291 -19.43 -28.13 8.40
C GLU A 291 -18.49 -26.94 8.56
N HIS A 292 -18.49 -26.03 7.58
CA HIS A 292 -17.70 -24.79 7.68
C HIS A 292 -18.19 -23.84 8.79
N TYR A 293 -19.49 -23.78 9.01
CA TYR A 293 -20.07 -23.00 10.11
C TYR A 293 -19.63 -23.56 11.47
N GLU A 294 -19.75 -24.87 11.69
CA GLU A 294 -19.32 -25.55 12.92
C GLU A 294 -17.84 -25.31 13.23
N LYS A 295 -16.96 -25.39 12.20
CA LYS A 295 -15.54 -25.07 12.34
C LYS A 295 -15.31 -23.63 12.77
N ARG A 296 -16.04 -22.66 12.17
CA ARG A 296 -15.90 -21.25 12.56
C ARG A 296 -16.36 -21.00 13.99
N MET A 297 -17.48 -21.60 14.38
CA MET A 297 -18.01 -21.47 15.74
C MET A 297 -17.03 -22.02 16.77
N ALA A 298 -16.43 -23.18 16.51
CA ALA A 298 -15.42 -23.78 17.38
C ALA A 298 -14.15 -22.91 17.49
N GLU A 299 -13.62 -22.42 16.36
CA GLU A 299 -12.47 -21.52 16.38
C GLU A 299 -12.77 -20.17 17.07
N ALA A 300 -14.00 -19.66 16.91
CA ALA A 300 -14.41 -18.39 17.48
C ALA A 300 -14.73 -18.48 18.99
N GLU A 301 -15.09 -19.65 19.53
CA GLU A 301 -15.45 -19.84 20.93
C GLU A 301 -14.29 -19.50 21.88
N GLU A 302 -13.04 -19.84 21.48
CA GLU A 302 -11.85 -19.58 22.28
C GLU A 302 -11.57 -18.07 22.44
N PHE A 303 -12.04 -17.22 21.53
CA PHE A 303 -11.67 -15.80 21.45
C PHE A 303 -12.78 -14.84 21.87
N THR A 304 -14.00 -15.30 22.14
CA THR A 304 -15.13 -14.39 22.34
C THR A 304 -15.96 -14.69 23.56
N LYS A 305 -15.78 -13.85 24.55
CA LYS A 305 -16.90 -13.50 25.44
C LYS A 305 -17.95 -12.66 24.72
N ASP A 306 -17.52 -11.89 23.72
CA ASP A 306 -18.37 -11.04 22.88
C ASP A 306 -18.74 -11.78 21.60
N ARG A 307 -19.99 -11.58 21.13
CA ARG A 307 -20.51 -12.24 19.93
C ARG A 307 -19.93 -11.68 18.62
N ARG A 308 -19.01 -10.70 18.73
CA ARG A 308 -18.41 -9.98 17.60
C ARG A 308 -16.89 -9.85 17.76
N ILE A 309 -16.12 -10.18 16.70
CA ILE A 309 -14.65 -10.11 16.69
C ILE A 309 -14.18 -9.33 15.48
N CYS A 310 -13.28 -8.35 15.66
CA CYS A 310 -12.55 -7.75 14.54
C CYS A 310 -11.56 -8.76 13.95
N VAL A 311 -11.77 -9.18 12.70
CA VAL A 311 -10.96 -10.23 12.02
C VAL A 311 -10.04 -9.70 10.92
N ALA A 312 -10.30 -8.51 10.40
CA ALA A 312 -9.44 -7.83 9.44
C ALA A 312 -9.58 -6.32 9.57
N GLY A 313 -8.54 -5.59 9.19
CA GLY A 313 -8.57 -4.13 9.20
C GLY A 313 -7.55 -3.55 8.23
N GLY A 314 -7.85 -2.35 7.74
CA GLY A 314 -6.95 -1.65 6.81
C GLY A 314 -7.17 -0.14 6.80
N LEU A 315 -6.07 0.60 6.89
CA LEU A 315 -6.02 2.06 6.75
C LEU A 315 -5.66 2.41 5.30
N SER A 316 -6.45 3.29 4.68
CA SER A 316 -6.25 3.77 3.33
C SER A 316 -6.14 5.28 3.29
N ILE A 317 -5.39 5.79 2.31
CA ILE A 317 -5.31 7.22 1.98
C ILE A 317 -5.68 7.39 0.51
N TYR A 318 -6.49 8.42 0.22
CA TYR A 318 -6.99 8.77 -1.12
C TYR A 318 -6.46 10.15 -1.48
N TYR A 319 -5.50 10.22 -2.39
CA TYR A 319 -4.85 11.48 -2.74
C TYR A 319 -4.50 11.52 -4.23
N ALA A 320 -4.69 12.66 -4.88
CA ALA A 320 -4.35 12.90 -6.29
C ALA A 320 -4.82 11.79 -7.25
N GLY A 321 -6.02 11.28 -7.03
CA GLY A 321 -6.60 10.22 -7.87
C GLY A 321 -6.06 8.80 -7.57
N MET A 322 -5.30 8.62 -6.50
CA MET A 322 -4.81 7.31 -6.07
C MET A 322 -5.44 6.90 -4.73
N GLY A 323 -5.98 5.68 -4.67
CA GLY A 323 -6.40 5.05 -3.41
C GLY A 323 -5.33 4.08 -2.91
N SER A 324 -4.58 4.48 -1.89
CA SER A 324 -3.43 3.72 -1.38
C SER A 324 -3.79 2.86 -0.17
N CYS A 325 -3.57 1.57 -0.27
CA CYS A 325 -3.67 0.60 0.82
C CYS A 325 -2.43 0.67 1.73
N LEU A 326 -2.42 1.60 2.69
CA LEU A 326 -1.22 1.91 3.46
C LEU A 326 -0.87 0.82 4.48
N PHE A 327 -1.84 0.43 5.29
CA PHE A 327 -1.71 -0.69 6.24
C PHE A 327 -2.90 -1.62 6.09
N GLY A 328 -2.69 -2.89 6.40
CA GLY A 328 -3.78 -3.86 6.42
C GLY A 328 -3.31 -5.21 6.92
N GLY A 329 -4.22 -5.94 7.53
CA GLY A 329 -3.93 -7.23 8.10
C GLY A 329 -5.18 -8.03 8.44
N THR A 330 -4.93 -9.22 8.98
CA THR A 330 -5.98 -10.14 9.44
C THR A 330 -5.57 -10.81 10.74
N ARG A 331 -6.56 -11.04 11.61
CA ARG A 331 -6.37 -11.91 12.78
C ARG A 331 -6.10 -13.34 12.32
N ASN A 332 -5.43 -14.11 13.17
CA ASN A 332 -5.20 -15.52 12.90
C ASN A 332 -6.46 -16.36 13.08
N VAL A 333 -7.31 -15.98 14.05
CA VAL A 333 -8.59 -16.65 14.34
C VAL A 333 -9.51 -16.61 13.11
N ILE A 334 -10.14 -17.72 12.81
CA ILE A 334 -11.10 -17.95 11.69
C ILE A 334 -10.68 -17.42 10.32
N ARG A 335 -9.39 -17.09 10.14
CA ARG A 335 -8.84 -16.47 8.93
C ARG A 335 -9.14 -17.28 7.67
N ASN A 336 -8.86 -18.57 7.71
CA ASN A 336 -9.04 -19.45 6.55
C ASN A 336 -10.52 -19.72 6.25
N ASN A 337 -11.37 -19.66 7.27
CA ASN A 337 -12.78 -19.96 7.16
C ASN A 337 -13.63 -18.77 6.70
N THR A 338 -13.19 -17.52 6.92
CA THR A 338 -13.95 -16.31 6.57
C THR A 338 -13.48 -15.63 5.28
N ARG A 339 -12.22 -15.84 4.88
CA ARG A 339 -11.62 -15.13 3.73
C ARG A 339 -11.62 -13.60 3.89
N SER A 340 -11.53 -13.13 5.13
CA SER A 340 -11.65 -11.71 5.50
C SER A 340 -10.65 -10.78 4.78
N SER A 341 -9.44 -11.27 4.42
CA SER A 341 -8.46 -10.50 3.66
C SER A 341 -8.94 -10.12 2.26
N HIS A 342 -9.59 -11.04 1.54
CA HIS A 342 -10.12 -10.75 0.21
C HIS A 342 -11.31 -9.78 0.29
N TYR A 343 -12.19 -9.99 1.28
CA TYR A 343 -13.34 -9.12 1.51
C TYR A 343 -12.91 -7.69 1.85
N LEU A 344 -11.97 -7.51 2.78
CA LEU A 344 -11.39 -6.21 3.13
C LEU A 344 -10.81 -5.49 1.91
N ASN A 345 -9.95 -6.16 1.12
CA ASN A 345 -9.30 -5.50 -0.03
C ASN A 345 -10.32 -5.15 -1.13
N TYR A 346 -11.35 -5.96 -1.33
CA TYR A 346 -12.45 -5.62 -2.23
C TYR A 346 -13.21 -4.37 -1.77
N LEU A 347 -13.50 -4.24 -0.49
CA LEU A 347 -14.17 -3.04 0.05
C LEU A 347 -13.32 -1.78 -0.08
N ARG A 348 -12.00 -1.90 0.07
CA ARG A 348 -11.06 -0.79 -0.16
C ARG A 348 -11.02 -0.40 -1.65
N LEU A 349 -11.05 -1.37 -2.54
CA LEU A 349 -11.18 -1.14 -3.99
C LEU A 349 -12.50 -0.43 -4.33
N CYS A 350 -13.62 -0.88 -3.77
CA CYS A 350 -14.93 -0.24 -3.95
C CYS A 350 -14.90 1.23 -3.50
N GLU A 351 -14.24 1.53 -2.39
CA GLU A 351 -14.10 2.92 -1.92
C GLU A 351 -13.25 3.77 -2.86
N SER A 352 -12.15 3.23 -3.41
CA SER A 352 -11.35 3.93 -4.42
C SER A 352 -12.17 4.26 -5.67
N VAL A 353 -12.99 3.32 -6.15
CA VAL A 353 -13.91 3.55 -7.28
C VAL A 353 -14.93 4.63 -6.92
N LYS A 354 -15.56 4.55 -5.74
CA LYS A 354 -16.56 5.52 -5.27
C LYS A 354 -16.00 6.94 -5.18
N ARG A 355 -14.72 7.08 -4.79
CA ARG A 355 -14.02 8.38 -4.70
C ARG A 355 -13.49 8.88 -6.04
N GLY A 356 -13.73 8.18 -7.14
CA GLY A 356 -13.26 8.57 -8.48
C GLY A 356 -11.74 8.43 -8.66
N CYS A 357 -11.08 7.61 -7.87
CA CYS A 357 -9.65 7.36 -8.04
C CYS A 357 -9.37 6.76 -9.43
N LYS A 358 -8.22 7.09 -10.00
CA LYS A 358 -7.73 6.53 -11.27
C LYS A 358 -7.02 5.19 -11.07
N ILE A 359 -6.40 5.02 -9.90
CA ILE A 359 -5.55 3.87 -9.56
C ILE A 359 -5.88 3.44 -8.11
N HIS A 360 -5.94 2.12 -7.90
CA HIS A 360 -5.95 1.53 -6.57
C HIS A 360 -4.62 0.83 -6.31
N ASP A 361 -3.89 1.32 -5.33
CA ASP A 361 -2.56 0.85 -4.95
C ASP A 361 -2.67 -0.18 -3.81
N LEU A 362 -2.31 -1.43 -4.12
CA LEU A 362 -2.24 -2.53 -3.15
C LEU A 362 -0.94 -2.53 -2.32
N GLY A 363 -0.06 -1.54 -2.56
CA GLY A 363 1.22 -1.41 -1.90
C GLY A 363 2.31 -2.34 -2.48
N TYR A 364 3.49 -2.26 -1.89
CA TYR A 364 4.69 -2.95 -2.35
C TYR A 364 4.79 -4.40 -1.86
N VAL A 365 5.73 -5.12 -2.47
CA VAL A 365 6.23 -6.43 -2.01
C VAL A 365 7.73 -6.30 -1.75
N ILE A 366 8.25 -6.99 -0.74
CA ILE A 366 9.70 -7.03 -0.52
C ILE A 366 10.31 -7.97 -1.55
N VAL A 367 11.32 -7.47 -2.28
CA VAL A 367 12.00 -8.17 -3.36
C VAL A 367 13.43 -8.51 -3.01
N LYS A 368 14.02 -9.46 -3.73
CA LYS A 368 15.46 -9.79 -3.67
C LYS A 368 16.23 -8.63 -4.32
N THR A 369 17.42 -8.33 -3.81
CA THR A 369 18.32 -7.40 -4.51
C THR A 369 18.75 -8.03 -5.83
N PRO A 370 18.45 -7.40 -7.00
CA PRO A 370 18.81 -7.94 -8.29
C PRO A 370 20.27 -7.66 -8.63
N GLU A 371 20.78 -8.33 -9.64
CA GLU A 371 21.97 -7.88 -10.35
C GLU A 371 21.64 -6.67 -11.22
N LEU A 372 22.63 -5.87 -11.56
CA LEU A 372 22.46 -4.78 -12.54
C LEU A 372 22.51 -5.34 -13.96
N GLN A 373 21.76 -4.74 -14.87
CA GLN A 373 21.83 -5.02 -16.30
C GLN A 373 23.08 -4.37 -16.93
N GLU A 374 23.34 -4.67 -18.19
CA GLU A 374 24.50 -4.12 -18.95
C GLU A 374 24.44 -2.58 -19.05
N ASP A 375 23.26 -2.00 -19.11
CA ASP A 375 23.05 -0.54 -19.14
C ASP A 375 23.09 0.12 -17.76
N GLY A 376 23.33 -0.67 -16.69
CA GLY A 376 23.37 -0.22 -15.30
C GLY A 376 22.02 -0.12 -14.61
N THR A 377 20.90 -0.46 -15.25
CA THR A 377 19.59 -0.50 -14.63
C THR A 377 19.44 -1.72 -13.71
N LEU A 378 18.41 -1.71 -12.84
CA LEU A 378 18.08 -2.86 -12.00
C LEU A 378 17.61 -4.03 -12.86
N GLY A 379 18.13 -5.23 -12.61
CA GLY A 379 17.60 -6.47 -13.15
C GLY A 379 16.17 -6.75 -12.63
N GLU A 380 15.57 -7.88 -13.02
CA GLU A 380 14.21 -8.25 -12.65
C GLU A 380 14.03 -8.30 -11.13
N LEU A 381 12.96 -7.65 -10.64
CA LEU A 381 12.68 -7.53 -9.21
C LEU A 381 11.77 -8.67 -8.73
N ILE A 382 12.37 -9.75 -8.33
CA ILE A 382 11.70 -10.98 -7.91
C ILE A 382 11.31 -10.89 -6.42
N PRO A 383 10.06 -11.18 -6.03
CA PRO A 383 9.65 -11.26 -4.63
C PRO A 383 10.54 -12.21 -3.82
N GLN A 384 10.88 -11.84 -2.59
CA GLN A 384 11.53 -12.76 -1.65
C GLN A 384 10.59 -13.93 -1.34
N ASP A 385 11.14 -15.12 -1.07
CA ASP A 385 10.38 -16.36 -0.95
C ASP A 385 9.27 -16.29 0.12
N ASN A 386 9.57 -15.65 1.25
CA ASN A 386 8.58 -15.41 2.33
C ASN A 386 7.52 -14.35 1.99
N PHE A 387 7.69 -13.57 0.92
CA PHE A 387 6.72 -12.57 0.43
C PHE A 387 5.99 -13.03 -0.83
N LYS A 388 6.31 -14.21 -1.37
CA LYS A 388 5.65 -14.76 -2.55
C LYS A 388 4.14 -14.89 -2.36
N GLY A 389 3.67 -15.34 -1.19
CA GLY A 389 2.24 -15.46 -0.91
C GLY A 389 1.50 -14.11 -0.92
N ILE A 390 2.16 -13.02 -0.48
CA ILE A 390 1.61 -11.66 -0.54
C ILE A 390 1.57 -11.17 -2.00
N TYR A 391 2.61 -11.48 -2.78
CA TYR A 391 2.64 -11.17 -4.20
C TYR A 391 1.52 -11.88 -4.96
N ASP A 392 1.40 -13.21 -4.80
CA ASP A 392 0.36 -14.02 -5.46
C ASP A 392 -1.05 -13.53 -5.07
N PHE A 393 -1.25 -13.18 -3.78
CA PHE A 393 -2.50 -12.60 -3.31
C PHE A 393 -2.84 -11.28 -4.02
N LYS A 394 -1.88 -10.34 -4.14
CA LYS A 394 -2.11 -9.06 -4.81
C LYS A 394 -2.32 -9.22 -6.31
N LYS A 395 -1.53 -10.08 -6.96
CA LYS A 395 -1.70 -10.40 -8.39
C LYS A 395 -3.06 -11.01 -8.71
N SER A 396 -3.64 -11.80 -7.80
CA SER A 396 -4.95 -12.42 -7.98
C SER A 396 -6.10 -11.41 -8.14
N PHE A 397 -5.89 -10.15 -7.70
CA PHE A 397 -6.80 -9.03 -7.95
C PHE A 397 -6.64 -8.41 -9.35
N SER A 398 -5.91 -9.04 -10.26
CA SER A 398 -5.58 -8.51 -11.60
C SER A 398 -4.77 -7.21 -11.54
N ALA A 399 -3.91 -7.09 -10.54
CA ALA A 399 -3.06 -5.92 -10.38
C ALA A 399 -1.85 -5.98 -11.32
N ASP A 400 -1.47 -4.83 -11.88
CA ASP A 400 -0.23 -4.65 -12.62
C ASP A 400 0.95 -4.56 -11.67
N TYR A 401 2.03 -5.27 -11.98
CA TYR A 401 3.27 -5.28 -11.23
C TYR A 401 4.23 -4.26 -11.83
N HIS A 402 4.40 -3.13 -11.13
CA HIS A 402 5.32 -2.06 -11.54
C HIS A 402 6.65 -2.22 -10.84
N GLU A 403 7.72 -2.32 -11.62
CA GLU A 403 9.10 -2.26 -11.18
C GLU A 403 9.65 -0.88 -11.53
N PHE A 404 10.00 -0.08 -10.52
CA PHE A 404 10.50 1.27 -10.70
C PHE A 404 12.00 1.29 -10.95
N ILE A 405 12.50 2.41 -11.50
CA ILE A 405 13.91 2.61 -11.81
C ILE A 405 14.83 2.55 -10.57
N GLY A 406 14.29 2.71 -9.35
CA GLY A 406 15.01 2.58 -8.09
C GLY A 406 15.30 3.90 -7.39
N GLU A 407 16.21 3.84 -6.41
CA GLU A 407 16.66 4.99 -5.60
C GLU A 407 17.94 5.59 -6.18
N TYR A 408 17.94 6.89 -6.42
CA TYR A 408 19.06 7.66 -7.01
C TYR A 408 19.62 8.65 -6.02
N ILE A 409 20.94 8.81 -6.03
CA ILE A 409 21.67 9.57 -5.03
C ILE A 409 22.57 10.59 -5.73
N LEU A 410 22.34 11.86 -5.46
CA LEU A 410 23.22 12.95 -5.84
C LEU A 410 24.19 13.21 -4.67
N VAL A 411 25.47 12.89 -4.87
CA VAL A 411 26.48 12.94 -3.82
C VAL A 411 27.09 14.34 -3.72
N GLY A 412 26.88 15.01 -2.56
CA GLY A 412 27.47 16.33 -2.27
C GLY A 412 28.82 16.24 -1.54
N ASN A 413 28.98 15.26 -0.62
CA ASN A 413 30.25 15.02 0.08
C ASN A 413 30.58 13.52 0.06
N SER A 414 31.46 13.13 -0.83
CA SER A 414 31.82 11.72 -1.10
C SER A 414 32.36 11.01 0.14
N LEU A 415 33.27 11.64 0.89
CA LEU A 415 33.86 11.00 2.08
C LEU A 415 32.81 10.65 3.14
N LYS A 416 31.91 11.58 3.46
CA LYS A 416 30.84 11.37 4.42
C LYS A 416 29.82 10.37 3.91
N TYR A 417 29.44 10.47 2.62
CA TYR A 417 28.45 9.59 2.02
C TYR A 417 28.90 8.13 1.99
N TYR A 418 30.09 7.83 1.42
CA TYR A 418 30.56 6.45 1.33
C TYR A 418 30.89 5.85 2.72
N SER A 419 31.33 6.66 3.68
CA SER A 419 31.46 6.21 5.08
C SER A 419 30.11 5.81 5.66
N TYR A 420 29.07 6.60 5.43
CA TYR A 420 27.70 6.30 5.84
C TYR A 420 27.15 5.06 5.13
N ALA A 421 27.30 4.93 3.83
CA ALA A 421 26.80 3.81 3.04
C ALA A 421 27.38 2.46 3.53
N LYS A 422 28.64 2.42 3.99
CA LYS A 422 29.24 1.24 4.62
C LYS A 422 28.65 0.92 6.02
N LEU A 423 28.30 1.92 6.81
CA LEU A 423 27.86 1.74 8.20
C LEU A 423 26.33 1.48 8.29
N MET A 424 25.55 2.01 7.36
CA MET A 424 24.09 1.99 7.40
C MET A 424 23.49 0.57 7.46
N PRO A 425 23.94 -0.44 6.68
CA PRO A 425 23.41 -1.79 6.75
C PRO A 425 23.53 -2.41 8.13
N THR A 426 24.69 -2.25 8.78
CA THR A 426 24.95 -2.77 10.12
C THR A 426 24.09 -2.08 11.17
N ALA A 427 23.92 -0.74 11.08
CA ALA A 427 23.07 0.02 11.98
C ALA A 427 21.59 -0.34 11.84
N LYS A 428 21.10 -0.55 10.60
CA LYS A 428 19.73 -1.03 10.34
C LYS A 428 19.46 -2.40 10.98
N LYS A 429 20.38 -3.37 10.79
CA LYS A 429 20.27 -4.72 11.38
C LYS A 429 20.27 -4.66 12.92
N ALA A 430 21.15 -3.87 13.52
CA ALA A 430 21.24 -3.70 14.97
C ALA A 430 19.94 -3.08 15.54
N LYS A 431 19.38 -2.06 14.89
CA LYS A 431 18.12 -1.43 15.30
C LYS A 431 16.95 -2.41 15.27
N ILE A 432 16.80 -3.18 14.20
CA ILE A 432 15.72 -4.19 14.07
C ILE A 432 15.87 -5.25 15.19
N LYS A 433 17.09 -5.70 15.46
CA LYS A 433 17.37 -6.66 16.53
C LYS A 433 17.00 -6.10 17.91
N ALA A 434 17.36 -4.83 18.20
CA ALA A 434 17.01 -4.17 19.45
C ALA A 434 15.49 -4.03 19.64
N ILE A 435 14.74 -3.64 18.61
CA ILE A 435 13.30 -3.53 18.69
C ILE A 435 12.65 -4.91 18.96
N LYS A 436 13.14 -5.97 18.29
CA LYS A 436 12.63 -7.33 18.53
C LYS A 436 12.95 -7.85 19.94
N MET A 437 14.07 -7.41 20.56
CA MET A 437 14.41 -7.77 21.94
C MET A 437 13.53 -7.05 22.97
N LEU A 438 13.17 -5.79 22.72
CA LEU A 438 12.32 -4.99 23.63
C LEU A 438 10.83 -5.42 23.61
N ARG A 439 10.44 -6.27 22.65
CA ARG A 439 9.07 -6.77 22.51
C ARG A 439 8.88 -8.22 23.01
N ARG A 440 9.97 -8.86 23.40
CA ARG A 440 9.98 -10.15 24.14
C ARG A 440 9.94 -9.90 25.64
#